data_c6c7b2d70b5baa7fa0a5047e82ba0c56
#
_entry.id   c6c7b2d70b5baa7fa0a5047e82ba0c56
#
_cell.length_a   1.000
_cell.length_b   1.000
_cell.length_c   1.000
_cell.angle_alpha   90.00
_cell.angle_beta   90.00
_cell.angle_gamma   90.00
#
_symmetry.space_group_name_H-M   'P 1'
#
loop_
_entity.id
_entity.type
_entity.pdbx_description
1 polymer ?
#
loop_
_entity_poly.entity_id
_entity_poly.type
_entity_poly.pdbx_seq_one_letter_code
_entity_poly.pdbx_strand_id
1 'polypeptide(L)'
;LVGSEMCIRDSYYMCQIRTAPPKDEREYPLVITAEEKDKVLNYILVVANGKRTAKLNYKDIPDLRISKEQYEIVLEEFKNRRFIDYKGYGIEYLTLNFEIFNFAEKGGFTVERDLYILSFDTFQMQLERLEKELSPDTAAKVDDVVGKAKNITELLIGLSALAEKMNL
;
A
#
# COMPACT_ATOMS: atom_id res chain seq x y z
N LEU A 1 -76.78 -5.42 18.47
CA LEU A 1 -75.86 -4.54 19.17
C LEU A 1 -74.57 -5.40 19.43
N VAL A 2 -73.75 -5.53 18.45
CA VAL A 2 -72.52 -6.29 18.58
C VAL A 2 -71.42 -5.42 18.01
N GLY A 3 -70.56 -4.90 18.88
CA GLY A 3 -69.36 -4.18 18.51
C GLY A 3 -68.32 -5.19 18.01
N SER A 4 -67.91 -5.06 16.76
CA SER A 4 -66.78 -5.80 16.25
C SER A 4 -65.52 -5.00 16.52
N GLU A 5 -64.76 -5.41 17.52
CA GLU A 5 -63.43 -4.94 17.75
C GLU A 5 -62.50 -5.53 16.68
N MET A 6 -62.06 -4.65 15.81
CA MET A 6 -61.11 -4.94 14.76
C MET A 6 -59.70 -4.94 15.36
N CYS A 7 -59.19 -6.12 15.70
CA CYS A 7 -57.83 -6.28 16.13
C CYS A 7 -56.86 -5.87 14.98
N ILE A 8 -56.32 -4.68 15.07
CA ILE A 8 -55.19 -4.25 14.26
C ILE A 8 -53.97 -5.03 14.80
N ARG A 9 -53.58 -6.06 14.08
CA ARG A 9 -52.34 -6.80 14.29
C ARG A 9 -51.23 -5.88 13.82
N ASP A 10 -50.66 -5.11 14.73
CA ASP A 10 -49.41 -4.40 14.51
C ASP A 10 -48.31 -5.41 14.25
N SER A 11 -48.06 -5.64 12.97
CA SER A 11 -46.94 -6.35 12.49
C SER A 11 -45.71 -5.45 12.68
N TYR A 12 -45.13 -5.50 13.85
CA TYR A 12 -43.80 -4.95 14.08
C TYR A 12 -42.85 -5.76 13.22
N TYR A 13 -42.62 -5.32 11.98
CA TYR A 13 -41.41 -5.62 11.28
C TYR A 13 -40.28 -4.96 12.07
N MET A 14 -39.74 -5.72 13.01
CA MET A 14 -38.42 -5.45 13.52
C MET A 14 -37.46 -5.47 12.33
N CYS A 15 -37.20 -4.27 11.81
CA CYS A 15 -36.07 -4.03 10.96
C CYS A 15 -34.85 -4.43 11.80
N GLN A 16 -34.40 -5.67 11.62
CA GLN A 16 -33.13 -6.09 12.17
C GLN A 16 -32.11 -5.17 11.53
N ILE A 17 -31.75 -4.14 12.28
CA ILE A 17 -30.54 -3.37 12.00
C ILE A 17 -29.47 -4.45 11.96
N ARG A 18 -29.01 -4.80 10.75
CA ARG A 18 -27.82 -5.60 10.59
C ARG A 18 -26.72 -4.77 11.25
N THR A 19 -26.43 -5.13 12.51
CA THR A 19 -25.23 -4.65 13.16
C THR A 19 -24.10 -4.99 12.22
N ALA A 20 -23.37 -3.97 11.78
CA ALA A 20 -22.17 -4.17 11.00
C ALA A 20 -21.34 -5.26 11.71
N PRO A 21 -20.76 -6.21 10.99
CA PRO A 21 -19.91 -7.21 11.60
C PRO A 21 -18.93 -6.50 12.53
N PRO A 22 -18.61 -7.10 13.72
CA PRO A 22 -17.68 -6.48 14.63
C PRO A 22 -16.45 -6.07 13.84
N LYS A 23 -16.11 -4.79 13.86
CA LYS A 23 -14.86 -4.29 13.30
C LYS A 23 -13.77 -5.15 13.92
N ASP A 24 -13.03 -5.86 13.10
CA ASP A 24 -11.77 -6.46 13.56
C ASP A 24 -11.04 -5.30 14.25
N GLU A 25 -10.77 -5.42 15.54
CA GLU A 25 -10.21 -4.32 16.36
C GLU A 25 -8.79 -3.93 15.90
N ARG A 26 -8.24 -4.66 14.94
CA ARG A 26 -7.00 -4.33 14.28
C ARG A 26 -7.24 -3.20 13.28
N GLU A 27 -6.74 -2.02 13.63
CA GLU A 27 -6.70 -0.87 12.73
C GLU A 27 -5.60 -1.12 11.69
N TYR A 28 -6.00 -1.42 10.46
CA TYR A 28 -5.07 -1.61 9.36
C TYR A 28 -4.67 -0.24 8.77
N PRO A 29 -3.42 -0.09 8.29
CA PRO A 29 -2.98 1.16 7.70
C PRO A 29 -3.80 1.48 6.43
N LEU A 30 -4.09 2.77 6.22
CA LEU A 30 -4.76 3.24 5.00
C LEU A 30 -3.89 3.06 3.76
N VAL A 31 -2.58 3.11 3.94
CA VAL A 31 -1.59 2.98 2.87
C VAL A 31 -0.64 1.84 3.20
N ILE A 32 -0.42 0.96 2.23
CA ILE A 32 0.56 -0.12 2.36
C ILE A 32 1.95 0.49 2.25
N THR A 33 2.73 0.45 3.32
CA THR A 33 4.08 1.04 3.33
C THR A 33 5.09 0.19 2.58
N ALA A 34 6.23 0.77 2.21
CA ALA A 34 7.34 0.05 1.59
C ALA A 34 7.88 -1.05 2.52
N GLU A 35 7.92 -0.79 3.82
CA GLU A 35 8.36 -1.73 4.85
C GLU A 35 7.45 -2.97 4.91
N GLU A 36 6.12 -2.78 4.82
CA GLU A 36 5.18 -3.90 4.81
C GLU A 36 5.32 -4.75 3.54
N LYS A 37 5.56 -4.11 2.39
CA LYS A 37 5.87 -4.82 1.14
C LYS A 37 7.18 -5.60 1.25
N ASP A 38 8.20 -5.03 1.89
CA ASP A 38 9.49 -5.69 2.10
C ASP A 38 9.38 -6.88 3.06
N LYS A 39 8.48 -6.85 4.06
CA LYS A 39 8.20 -8.03 4.90
C LYS A 39 7.65 -9.18 4.05
N VAL A 40 6.70 -8.91 3.17
CA VAL A 40 6.14 -9.91 2.26
C VAL A 40 7.23 -10.45 1.31
N LEU A 41 8.02 -9.55 0.71
CA LEU A 41 9.13 -9.89 -0.18
C LEU A 41 10.13 -10.83 0.50
N ASN A 42 10.62 -10.44 1.67
CA ASN A 42 11.60 -11.19 2.43
C ASN A 42 11.05 -12.56 2.87
N TYR A 43 9.79 -12.61 3.29
CA TYR A 43 9.17 -13.87 3.67
C TYR A 43 9.06 -14.84 2.48
N ILE A 44 8.69 -14.34 1.29
CA ILE A 44 8.69 -15.15 0.05
C ILE A 44 10.05 -15.76 -0.19
N LEU A 45 11.14 -14.99 -0.08
CA LEU A 45 12.50 -15.45 -0.31
C LEU A 45 12.95 -16.48 0.73
N VAL A 46 12.60 -16.27 1.99
CA VAL A 46 12.90 -17.22 3.09
C VAL A 46 12.19 -18.55 2.86
N VAL A 47 10.89 -18.53 2.55
CA VAL A 47 10.12 -19.76 2.29
C VAL A 47 10.61 -20.48 1.03
N ALA A 48 10.96 -19.72 0.00
CA ALA A 48 11.53 -20.30 -1.22
C ALA A 48 12.86 -21.02 -0.96
N ASN A 49 13.67 -20.51 -0.04
CA ASN A 49 14.97 -21.10 0.35
C ASN A 49 15.79 -21.53 -0.87
N GLY A 50 15.98 -20.63 -1.84
CA GLY A 50 16.70 -20.87 -3.09
C GLY A 50 15.93 -21.71 -4.12
N LYS A 51 14.70 -22.14 -3.85
CA LYS A 51 13.84 -22.82 -4.83
C LYS A 51 13.08 -21.82 -5.68
N ARG A 52 12.69 -22.25 -6.88
CA ARG A 52 11.89 -21.45 -7.80
C ARG A 52 10.41 -21.35 -7.39
N THR A 53 9.96 -22.11 -6.40
CA THR A 53 8.55 -22.14 -5.97
C THR A 53 8.47 -21.94 -4.47
N ALA A 54 7.46 -21.20 -4.03
CA ALA A 54 7.14 -21.02 -2.63
C ALA A 54 5.66 -21.27 -2.38
N LYS A 55 5.33 -21.86 -1.21
CA LYS A 55 3.97 -21.93 -0.72
C LYS A 55 3.82 -20.93 0.41
N LEU A 56 2.94 -19.96 0.26
CA LEU A 56 2.71 -18.91 1.24
C LEU A 56 1.33 -19.04 1.87
N ASN A 57 1.27 -18.63 3.14
CA ASN A 57 0.01 -18.36 3.80
C ASN A 57 0.16 -16.98 4.48
N TYR A 58 -0.81 -16.10 4.25
CA TYR A 58 -0.86 -14.76 4.85
C TYR A 58 -0.60 -14.75 6.36
N LYS A 59 -1.15 -15.75 7.09
CA LYS A 59 -1.05 -15.85 8.55
C LYS A 59 0.34 -16.19 9.07
N ASP A 60 1.19 -16.72 8.21
CA ASP A 60 2.52 -17.20 8.60
C ASP A 60 3.59 -16.11 8.49
N ILE A 61 3.23 -14.94 7.91
CA ILE A 61 4.15 -13.82 7.76
C ILE A 61 4.27 -13.08 9.11
N PRO A 62 5.46 -13.05 9.72
CA PRO A 62 5.65 -12.42 11.02
C PRO A 62 5.47 -10.91 10.93
N ASP A 63 4.86 -10.33 11.97
CA ASP A 63 4.71 -8.88 12.17
C ASP A 63 4.10 -8.11 10.99
N LEU A 64 3.31 -8.79 10.15
CA LEU A 64 2.61 -8.17 9.04
C LEU A 64 1.40 -7.38 9.57
N ARG A 65 1.36 -6.07 9.29
CA ARG A 65 0.34 -5.14 9.80
C ARG A 65 -0.66 -4.68 8.73
N ILE A 66 -0.81 -5.42 7.65
CA ILE A 66 -1.77 -5.16 6.58
C ILE A 66 -2.90 -6.18 6.58
N SER A 67 -4.07 -5.84 6.04
CA SER A 67 -5.18 -6.77 5.92
C SER A 67 -4.90 -7.86 4.88
N LYS A 68 -5.72 -8.90 4.87
CA LYS A 68 -5.61 -9.94 3.85
C LYS A 68 -5.82 -9.38 2.44
N GLU A 69 -6.77 -8.48 2.28
CA GLU A 69 -7.04 -7.80 1.01
C GLU A 69 -5.85 -6.95 0.57
N GLN A 70 -5.23 -6.22 1.49
CA GLN A 70 -4.02 -5.45 1.22
C GLN A 70 -2.84 -6.35 0.84
N TYR A 71 -2.70 -7.51 1.49
CA TYR A 71 -1.71 -8.51 1.12
C TYR A 71 -1.93 -9.04 -0.31
N GLU A 72 -3.18 -9.31 -0.69
CA GLU A 72 -3.51 -9.74 -2.05
C GLU A 72 -3.14 -8.67 -3.10
N ILE A 73 -3.37 -7.38 -2.78
CA ILE A 73 -2.92 -6.25 -3.61
C ILE A 73 -1.38 -6.23 -3.75
N VAL A 74 -0.65 -6.48 -2.67
CA VAL A 74 0.83 -6.57 -2.73
C VAL A 74 1.29 -7.71 -3.64
N LEU A 75 0.65 -8.87 -3.56
CA LEU A 75 0.98 -9.99 -4.46
C LEU A 75 0.63 -9.69 -5.92
N GLU A 76 -0.45 -8.95 -6.17
CA GLU A 76 -0.80 -8.50 -7.51
C GLU A 76 0.24 -7.49 -8.05
N GLU A 77 0.71 -6.56 -7.23
CA GLU A 77 1.82 -5.68 -7.58
C GLU A 77 3.08 -6.48 -7.94
N PHE A 78 3.44 -7.50 -7.14
CA PHE A 78 4.59 -8.36 -7.42
C PHE A 78 4.46 -9.11 -8.73
N LYS A 79 3.25 -9.57 -9.04
CA LYS A 79 2.97 -10.21 -10.33
C LYS A 79 3.10 -9.22 -11.49
N ASN A 80 2.55 -8.01 -11.35
CA ASN A 80 2.64 -6.95 -12.37
C ASN A 80 4.09 -6.52 -12.64
N ARG A 81 4.93 -6.52 -11.60
CA ARG A 81 6.39 -6.32 -11.70
C ARG A 81 7.15 -7.54 -12.21
N ARG A 82 6.48 -8.65 -12.51
CA ARG A 82 7.07 -9.93 -12.94
C ARG A 82 8.01 -10.55 -11.92
N PHE A 83 7.80 -10.29 -10.63
CA PHE A 83 8.56 -10.92 -9.56
C PHE A 83 8.08 -12.35 -9.32
N ILE A 84 6.77 -12.57 -9.43
CA ILE A 84 6.11 -13.85 -9.17
C ILE A 84 5.07 -14.15 -10.23
N ASP A 85 4.74 -15.45 -10.36
CA ASP A 85 3.55 -15.94 -11.05
C ASP A 85 2.80 -16.91 -10.15
N TYR A 86 1.47 -17.00 -10.31
CA TYR A 86 0.66 -17.96 -9.57
C TYR A 86 0.70 -19.33 -10.25
N LYS A 87 0.84 -20.38 -9.43
CA LYS A 87 0.80 -21.75 -9.88
C LYS A 87 -0.57 -22.36 -9.56
N GLY A 88 -1.44 -22.48 -10.54
CA GLY A 88 -2.80 -23.01 -10.38
C GLY A 88 -3.83 -21.93 -10.04
N TYR A 89 -4.88 -22.31 -9.33
CA TYR A 89 -6.05 -21.45 -9.06
C TYR A 89 -5.94 -20.61 -7.77
N GLY A 90 -4.86 -20.73 -7.01
CA GLY A 90 -4.70 -20.04 -5.73
C GLY A 90 -3.48 -19.14 -5.68
N ILE A 91 -3.56 -18.11 -4.85
CA ILE A 91 -2.44 -17.18 -4.57
C ILE A 91 -1.38 -17.79 -3.62
N GLU A 92 -1.65 -18.98 -3.08
CA GLU A 92 -0.76 -19.62 -2.11
C GLU A 92 0.48 -20.24 -2.75
N TYR A 93 0.40 -20.66 -4.02
CA TYR A 93 1.50 -21.32 -4.72
C TYR A 93 2.11 -20.37 -5.73
N LEU A 94 3.31 -19.91 -5.44
CA LEU A 94 4.02 -18.94 -6.25
C LEU A 94 5.17 -19.60 -7.02
N THR A 95 5.40 -19.12 -8.23
CA THR A 95 6.64 -19.33 -8.98
C THR A 95 7.41 -18.03 -8.98
N LEU A 96 8.66 -18.07 -8.55
CA LEU A 96 9.53 -16.90 -8.46
C LEU A 96 10.28 -16.70 -9.77
N ASN A 97 10.32 -15.47 -10.23
CA ASN A 97 11.13 -15.05 -11.36
C ASN A 97 12.46 -14.45 -10.86
N PHE A 98 13.43 -14.33 -11.75
CA PHE A 98 14.76 -13.84 -11.38
C PHE A 98 14.75 -12.40 -10.88
N GLU A 99 13.84 -11.60 -11.39
CA GLU A 99 13.68 -10.17 -11.05
C GLU A 99 13.44 -9.93 -9.56
N ILE A 100 12.80 -10.87 -8.85
CA ILE A 100 12.55 -10.72 -7.40
C ILE A 100 13.86 -10.73 -6.61
N PHE A 101 14.81 -11.57 -7.00
CA PHE A 101 16.11 -11.67 -6.33
C PHE A 101 16.93 -10.41 -6.56
N ASN A 102 16.98 -9.92 -7.81
CA ASN A 102 17.68 -8.69 -8.15
C ASN A 102 17.09 -7.48 -7.43
N PHE A 103 15.77 -7.44 -7.28
CA PHE A 103 15.08 -6.36 -6.59
C PHE A 103 15.37 -6.37 -5.08
N ALA A 104 15.34 -7.55 -4.47
CA ALA A 104 15.70 -7.73 -3.06
C ALA A 104 17.17 -7.38 -2.79
N GLU A 105 18.10 -7.78 -3.68
CA GLU A 105 19.53 -7.46 -3.57
C GLU A 105 19.77 -5.93 -3.61
N LYS A 106 18.96 -5.20 -4.36
CA LYS A 106 19.00 -3.73 -4.42
C LYS A 106 18.37 -3.03 -3.20
N GLY A 107 17.84 -3.79 -2.25
CA GLY A 107 17.28 -3.28 -1.00
C GLY A 107 15.76 -3.14 -0.96
N GLY A 108 15.03 -3.69 -1.97
CA GLY A 108 13.59 -3.78 -1.97
C GLY A 108 12.85 -2.45 -2.16
N PHE A 109 11.63 -2.40 -1.66
CA PHE A 109 10.72 -1.26 -1.79
C PHE A 109 11.13 -0.05 -0.95
N THR A 110 11.72 -0.29 0.21
CA THR A 110 12.20 0.78 1.10
C THR A 110 13.29 1.59 0.41
N VAL A 111 14.29 0.93 -0.16
CA VAL A 111 15.36 1.62 -0.88
C VAL A 111 14.85 2.26 -2.18
N GLU A 112 13.93 1.61 -2.90
CA GLU A 112 13.28 2.20 -4.07
C GLU A 112 12.58 3.51 -3.71
N ARG A 113 11.80 3.55 -2.62
CA ARG A 113 11.15 4.77 -2.11
C ARG A 113 12.17 5.86 -1.79
N ASP A 114 13.23 5.51 -1.06
CA ASP A 114 14.24 6.47 -0.64
C ASP A 114 15.00 7.07 -1.83
N LEU A 115 15.26 6.28 -2.86
CA LEU A 115 15.82 6.76 -4.13
C LEU A 115 14.87 7.70 -4.88
N TYR A 116 13.56 7.47 -4.84
CA TYR A 116 12.59 8.41 -5.41
C TYR A 116 12.63 9.75 -4.67
N ILE A 117 12.62 9.75 -3.34
CA ILE A 117 12.70 10.97 -2.52
C ILE A 117 14.00 11.73 -2.86
N LEU A 118 15.14 11.07 -2.84
CA LEU A 118 16.42 11.68 -3.17
C LEU A 118 16.47 12.26 -4.61
N SER A 119 15.81 11.59 -5.54
CA SER A 119 15.72 12.06 -6.93
C SER A 119 14.92 13.35 -7.04
N PHE A 120 13.80 13.45 -6.29
CA PHE A 120 13.01 14.68 -6.23
C PHE A 120 13.76 15.83 -5.58
N ASP A 121 14.46 15.58 -4.47
CA ASP A 121 15.29 16.60 -3.80
C ASP A 121 16.40 17.12 -4.74
N THR A 122 17.06 16.21 -5.44
CA THR A 122 18.09 16.58 -6.42
C THR A 122 17.51 17.41 -7.56
N PHE A 123 16.33 17.03 -8.07
CA PHE A 123 15.64 17.78 -9.11
C PHE A 123 15.24 19.17 -8.63
N GLN A 124 14.72 19.29 -7.43
CA GLN A 124 14.40 20.59 -6.80
C GLN A 124 15.64 21.49 -6.72
N MET A 125 16.76 20.96 -6.22
CA MET A 125 18.02 21.72 -6.13
C MET A 125 18.51 22.20 -7.51
N GLN A 126 18.34 21.39 -8.56
CA GLN A 126 18.70 21.79 -9.92
C GLN A 126 17.79 22.89 -10.45
N LEU A 127 16.49 22.84 -10.18
CA LEU A 127 15.54 23.87 -10.56
C LEU A 127 15.85 25.21 -9.83
N GLU A 128 16.15 25.18 -8.54
CA GLU A 128 16.54 26.37 -7.77
C GLU A 128 17.83 27.03 -8.30
N ARG A 129 18.77 26.22 -8.82
CA ARG A 129 19.96 26.74 -9.51
C ARG A 129 19.61 27.44 -10.81
N LEU A 130 18.78 26.81 -11.63
CA LEU A 130 18.31 27.36 -12.90
C LEU A 130 17.55 28.67 -12.72
N GLU A 131 16.71 28.76 -11.68
CA GLU A 131 15.96 29.96 -11.35
C GLU A 131 16.90 31.18 -11.14
N LYS A 132 18.03 30.97 -10.48
CA LYS A 132 19.03 32.05 -10.22
C LYS A 132 19.77 32.50 -11.48
N GLU A 133 19.83 31.65 -12.50
CA GLU A 133 20.56 31.93 -13.77
C GLU A 133 19.64 32.49 -14.87
N LEU A 134 18.33 32.46 -14.68
CA LEU A 134 17.34 32.84 -15.68
C LEU A 134 16.89 34.30 -15.53
N SER A 135 16.36 34.87 -16.64
CA SER A 135 15.72 36.16 -16.61
C SER A 135 14.44 36.16 -15.75
N PRO A 136 14.01 37.31 -15.18
CA PRO A 136 12.88 37.37 -14.25
C PRO A 136 11.58 36.74 -14.77
N ASP A 137 11.28 36.89 -16.06
CA ASP A 137 10.07 36.32 -16.69
C ASP A 137 10.09 34.79 -16.79
N THR A 138 11.29 34.21 -16.89
CA THR A 138 11.46 32.76 -16.99
C THR A 138 11.60 32.14 -15.61
N ALA A 139 12.20 32.88 -14.66
CA ALA A 139 12.32 32.48 -13.26
C ALA A 139 10.95 32.26 -12.61
N ALA A 140 9.94 33.10 -12.87
CA ALA A 140 8.61 32.96 -12.34
C ALA A 140 7.90 31.64 -12.75
N LYS A 141 8.23 31.14 -13.95
CA LYS A 141 7.69 29.82 -14.43
C LYS A 141 8.41 28.64 -13.78
N VAL A 142 9.71 28.80 -13.52
CA VAL A 142 10.52 27.78 -12.85
C VAL A 142 10.10 27.69 -11.38
N ASP A 143 9.83 28.80 -10.72
CA ASP A 143 9.36 28.86 -9.33
C ASP A 143 8.04 28.07 -9.14
N ASP A 144 7.08 28.18 -10.07
CA ASP A 144 5.85 27.36 -10.06
C ASP A 144 6.16 25.86 -10.15
N VAL A 145 7.15 25.45 -10.95
CA VAL A 145 7.56 24.03 -11.07
C VAL A 145 8.29 23.56 -9.82
N VAL A 146 9.16 24.40 -9.24
CA VAL A 146 9.86 24.13 -7.97
C VAL A 146 8.85 23.95 -6.84
N GLY A 147 7.86 24.84 -6.74
CA GLY A 147 6.80 24.74 -5.75
C GLY A 147 5.99 23.45 -5.86
N LYS A 148 5.69 23.00 -7.07
CA LYS A 148 5.00 21.72 -7.32
C LYS A 148 5.86 20.52 -6.97
N ALA A 149 7.13 20.53 -7.30
CA ALA A 149 8.07 19.45 -6.94
C ALA A 149 8.22 19.33 -5.42
N LYS A 150 8.35 20.46 -4.72
CA LYS A 150 8.41 20.52 -3.25
C LYS A 150 7.16 19.93 -2.60
N ASN A 151 5.98 20.27 -3.09
CA ASN A 151 4.72 19.73 -2.61
C ASN A 151 4.64 18.20 -2.78
N ILE A 152 5.17 17.65 -3.88
CA ILE A 152 5.23 16.20 -4.10
C ILE A 152 6.14 15.52 -3.07
N THR A 153 7.33 16.09 -2.83
CA THR A 153 8.26 15.55 -1.82
C THR A 153 7.66 15.61 -0.42
N GLU A 154 7.03 16.71 -0.04
CA GLU A 154 6.35 16.87 1.26
C GLU A 154 5.19 15.87 1.42
N LEU A 155 4.43 15.61 0.35
CA LEU A 155 3.37 14.60 0.35
C LEU A 155 3.93 13.19 0.55
N LEU A 156 5.02 12.83 -0.14
CA LEU A 156 5.65 11.52 0.01
C LEU A 156 6.18 11.30 1.43
N ILE A 157 6.86 12.31 2.00
CA ILE A 157 7.36 12.27 3.38
C ILE A 157 6.19 12.23 4.38
N GLY A 158 5.15 13.04 4.15
CA GLY A 158 3.96 13.09 5.00
C GLY A 158 3.20 11.78 5.02
N LEU A 159 3.06 11.10 3.89
CA LEU A 159 2.43 9.79 3.80
C LEU A 159 3.24 8.72 4.54
N SER A 160 4.57 8.75 4.42
CA SER A 160 5.45 7.84 5.19
C SER A 160 5.30 8.06 6.69
N ALA A 161 5.36 9.30 7.15
CA ALA A 161 5.23 9.65 8.56
C ALA A 161 3.82 9.33 9.13
N LEU A 162 2.78 9.47 8.31
CA LEU A 162 1.41 9.10 8.70
C LEU A 162 1.30 7.58 8.86
N ALA A 163 1.87 6.83 7.93
CA ALA A 163 1.90 5.38 7.99
C ALA A 163 2.64 4.87 9.23
N GLU A 164 3.77 5.51 9.59
CA GLU A 164 4.52 5.18 10.81
C GLU A 164 3.72 5.47 12.09
N LYS A 165 3.03 6.62 12.17
CA LYS A 165 2.22 7.00 13.33
C LYS A 165 0.98 6.12 13.53
N MET A 166 0.41 5.59 12.45
CA MET A 166 -0.73 4.67 12.52
C MET A 166 -0.31 3.25 12.87
N ASN A 167 0.99 2.95 12.86
CA ASN A 167 1.56 1.65 13.20
C ASN A 167 2.09 1.57 14.65
N LEU A 168 1.91 2.61 15.47
CA LEU A 168 2.15 2.62 16.90
C LEU A 168 0.89 2.20 17.68
#